data_6b26f8066e779e50e986bb20ddc7277b
#
_entry.id   6b26f8066e779e50e986bb20ddc7277b
#
_cell.length_a   1.000
_cell.length_b   1.000
_cell.length_c   1.000
_cell.angle_alpha   90.00
_cell.angle_beta   90.00
_cell.angle_gamma   90.00
#
_symmetry.space_group_name_H-M   'P 1'
#
loop_
_entity.id
_entity.type
_entity.pdbx_description
1 polymer ?
#
loop_
_entity_poly.entity_id
_entity_poly.type
_entity_poly.pdbx_seq_one_letter_code
_entity_poly.pdbx_strand_id
1 'polypeptide(L)'
;MKLSSICITFFFFLSSVLFSQPDKELEKIKEAAPNAPSAKPKKKRQILVYSKPSGFKHSSIPTGVKGLRVLSEKTQAFDATFTIETKEFSTEGLKKYDAIIFNNTTHVQKAFTEKSQRDAILNFIKNGKAFIGFHAASDGGLPQWQEYTDMIGGCFDGHPWNAGGKWPFFIEDLKHPVNQAFQEDEFMFSDEIYQYKSYDRSKLRILIGLDSVKTDKKGKSETNDYPVSWVRSYGKGRVFYTNFGHNKATWWTPFMLQH
;
A
#
# COMPACT_ATOMS: atom_id res chain seq x y z
N MET A 1 -79.34 -2.11 -27.92
CA MET A 1 -78.02 -2.79 -27.86
C MET A 1 -76.98 -1.71 -27.90
N LYS A 2 -76.30 -1.48 -26.77
CA LYS A 2 -75.13 -0.52 -26.66
C LYS A 2 -73.89 -1.33 -26.68
N LEU A 3 -73.07 -1.15 -27.71
CA LEU A 3 -71.63 -1.69 -27.73
C LEU A 3 -70.76 -0.79 -26.89
N SER A 4 -70.16 -1.36 -25.86
CA SER A 4 -69.11 -0.70 -25.08
C SER A 4 -67.74 -1.01 -25.71
N SER A 5 -67.02 0.00 -26.20
CA SER A 5 -65.65 -0.11 -26.66
C SER A 5 -64.73 -0.14 -25.45
N ILE A 6 -63.97 -1.23 -25.30
CA ILE A 6 -62.88 -1.35 -24.32
C ILE A 6 -61.60 -0.83 -24.98
N CYS A 7 -61.10 0.28 -24.45
CA CYS A 7 -59.79 0.85 -24.85
C CYS A 7 -58.71 0.21 -24.00
N ILE A 8 -57.90 -0.67 -24.60
CA ILE A 8 -56.73 -1.29 -23.93
C ILE A 8 -55.52 -0.35 -24.12
N THR A 9 -55.13 0.34 -23.05
CA THR A 9 -53.96 1.18 -23.03
C THR A 9 -52.73 0.31 -22.73
N PHE A 10 -51.88 0.09 -23.73
CA PHE A 10 -50.57 -0.55 -23.55
C PHE A 10 -49.58 0.41 -22.88
N PHE A 11 -49.23 0.14 -21.63
CA PHE A 11 -48.10 0.82 -20.99
C PHE A 11 -46.79 0.16 -21.43
N PHE A 12 -46.00 0.86 -22.27
CA PHE A 12 -44.64 0.50 -22.54
C PHE A 12 -43.77 0.88 -21.33
N PHE A 13 -43.36 -0.09 -20.54
CA PHE A 13 -42.28 0.10 -19.57
C PHE A 13 -40.94 0.22 -20.31
N LEU A 14 -40.46 1.44 -20.51
CA LEU A 14 -39.09 1.69 -20.94
C LEU A 14 -38.16 1.40 -19.75
N SER A 15 -37.61 0.20 -19.67
CA SER A 15 -36.53 -0.10 -18.72
C SER A 15 -35.26 0.66 -19.19
N SER A 16 -34.98 1.81 -18.55
CA SER A 16 -33.72 2.52 -18.72
C SER A 16 -32.60 1.66 -18.12
N VAL A 17 -31.82 1.02 -18.99
CA VAL A 17 -30.54 0.42 -18.62
C VAL A 17 -29.59 1.56 -18.22
N LEU A 18 -29.43 1.76 -16.92
CA LEU A 18 -28.44 2.66 -16.38
C LEU A 18 -27.04 2.09 -16.72
N PHE A 19 -26.45 2.56 -17.81
CA PHE A 19 -25.03 2.34 -18.08
C PHE A 19 -24.24 3.06 -16.98
N SER A 20 -23.67 2.31 -16.06
CA SER A 20 -22.72 2.83 -15.10
C SER A 20 -21.54 3.46 -15.87
N GLN A 21 -21.23 4.73 -15.58
CA GLN A 21 -20.07 5.39 -16.17
C GLN A 21 -18.78 4.59 -15.81
N PRO A 22 -17.87 4.43 -16.77
CA PRO A 22 -16.63 3.71 -16.52
C PRO A 22 -15.86 4.32 -15.35
N ASP A 23 -15.34 3.48 -14.47
CA ASP A 23 -14.45 3.91 -13.38
C ASP A 23 -13.09 4.33 -13.97
N LYS A 24 -12.92 5.63 -14.23
CA LYS A 24 -11.71 6.20 -14.82
C LYS A 24 -10.43 5.91 -14.03
N GLU A 25 -10.52 5.78 -12.70
CA GLU A 25 -9.36 5.38 -11.89
C GLU A 25 -8.98 3.93 -12.18
N LEU A 26 -9.98 3.05 -12.23
CA LEU A 26 -9.75 1.63 -12.53
C LEU A 26 -9.13 1.41 -13.91
N GLU A 27 -9.59 2.14 -14.94
CA GLU A 27 -9.03 2.03 -16.28
C GLU A 27 -7.57 2.49 -16.33
N LYS A 28 -7.20 3.61 -15.69
CA LYS A 28 -5.81 4.05 -15.56
C LYS A 28 -4.93 3.00 -14.87
N ILE A 29 -5.44 2.39 -13.79
CA ILE A 29 -4.72 1.35 -13.06
C ILE A 29 -4.49 0.12 -13.94
N LYS A 30 -5.52 -0.32 -14.67
CA LYS A 30 -5.42 -1.47 -15.59
C LYS A 30 -4.40 -1.21 -16.71
N GLU A 31 -4.39 0.00 -17.25
CA GLU A 31 -3.43 0.40 -18.29
C GLU A 31 -1.98 0.38 -17.76
N ALA A 32 -1.76 0.94 -16.55
CA ALA A 32 -0.44 1.05 -15.96
C ALA A 32 0.10 -0.26 -15.37
N ALA A 33 -0.78 -1.18 -14.96
CA ALA A 33 -0.38 -2.41 -14.28
C ALA A 33 0.30 -3.41 -15.23
N PRO A 34 1.39 -4.07 -14.80
CA PRO A 34 2.09 -5.06 -15.61
C PRO A 34 1.20 -6.28 -15.88
N ASN A 35 1.42 -6.92 -17.05
CA ASN A 35 0.69 -8.14 -17.44
C ASN A 35 1.30 -9.43 -16.85
N ALA A 36 2.50 -9.34 -16.29
CA ALA A 36 3.20 -10.45 -15.68
C ALA A 36 3.98 -9.98 -14.44
N PRO A 37 4.24 -10.85 -13.47
CA PRO A 37 5.04 -10.49 -12.31
C PRO A 37 6.51 -10.33 -12.70
N SER A 38 7.23 -9.41 -12.03
CA SER A 38 8.68 -9.25 -12.19
C SER A 38 9.46 -10.51 -11.79
N ALA A 39 8.91 -11.32 -10.89
CA ALA A 39 9.46 -12.61 -10.50
C ALA A 39 8.35 -13.65 -10.41
N LYS A 40 8.52 -14.79 -11.08
CA LYS A 40 7.54 -15.89 -11.04
C LYS A 40 7.59 -16.58 -9.68
N PRO A 41 6.52 -16.54 -8.87
CA PRO A 41 6.50 -17.22 -7.59
C PRO A 41 6.45 -18.74 -7.78
N LYS A 42 7.08 -19.51 -6.87
CA LYS A 42 7.03 -20.98 -6.89
C LYS A 42 5.60 -21.53 -6.74
N LYS A 43 4.73 -20.77 -6.07
CA LYS A 43 3.29 -21.02 -5.95
C LYS A 43 2.60 -19.66 -5.88
N LYS A 44 1.32 -19.61 -6.27
CA LYS A 44 0.48 -18.42 -6.10
C LYS A 44 0.40 -18.07 -4.59
N ARG A 45 0.68 -16.84 -4.23
CA ARG A 45 0.73 -16.40 -2.83
C ARG A 45 -0.65 -16.00 -2.33
N GLN A 46 -0.92 -16.21 -1.05
CA GLN A 46 -2.14 -15.75 -0.38
C GLN A 46 -1.80 -14.51 0.45
N ILE A 47 -2.46 -13.39 0.19
CA ILE A 47 -2.14 -12.11 0.83
C ILE A 47 -3.38 -11.54 1.51
N LEU A 48 -3.23 -11.13 2.78
CA LEU A 48 -4.25 -10.37 3.49
C LEU A 48 -3.94 -8.88 3.41
N VAL A 49 -4.88 -8.10 2.88
CA VAL A 49 -4.75 -6.64 2.74
C VAL A 49 -5.65 -5.95 3.76
N TYR A 50 -5.06 -5.23 4.70
CA TYR A 50 -5.76 -4.41 5.68
C TYR A 50 -5.71 -2.94 5.29
N SER A 51 -6.87 -2.28 5.24
CA SER A 51 -7.01 -0.91 4.71
C SER A 51 -7.86 0.00 5.59
N LYS A 52 -7.85 -0.19 6.92
CA LYS A 52 -8.60 0.66 7.86
C LYS A 52 -7.64 1.61 8.59
N PRO A 53 -7.74 2.93 8.37
CA PRO A 53 -7.03 3.91 9.18
C PRO A 53 -7.73 4.10 10.52
N SER A 54 -6.95 4.40 11.56
CA SER A 54 -7.45 4.79 12.90
C SER A 54 -7.11 6.24 13.25
N GLY A 55 -6.60 6.99 12.28
CA GLY A 55 -6.31 8.41 12.31
C GLY A 55 -6.75 9.07 11.00
N PHE A 56 -5.85 9.81 10.37
CA PHE A 56 -6.12 10.47 9.08
C PHE A 56 -6.50 9.44 8.01
N LYS A 57 -7.58 9.70 7.29
CA LYS A 57 -8.10 8.84 6.23
C LYS A 57 -7.61 9.33 4.87
N HIS A 58 -6.59 8.67 4.32
CA HIS A 58 -6.07 8.99 2.99
C HIS A 58 -7.10 8.69 1.90
N SER A 59 -7.29 9.64 0.97
CA SER A 59 -8.22 9.48 -0.15
C SER A 59 -7.75 8.41 -1.16
N SER A 60 -6.49 8.03 -1.12
CA SER A 60 -5.88 6.99 -1.96
C SER A 60 -6.14 5.56 -1.48
N ILE A 61 -6.67 5.35 -0.27
CA ILE A 61 -6.97 3.99 0.25
C ILE A 61 -7.82 3.17 -0.73
N PRO A 62 -8.96 3.67 -1.24
CA PRO A 62 -9.75 2.90 -2.21
C PRO A 62 -9.01 2.65 -3.52
N THR A 63 -8.19 3.60 -3.97
CA THR A 63 -7.38 3.47 -5.19
C THR A 63 -6.30 2.40 -5.01
N GLY A 64 -5.65 2.34 -3.84
CA GLY A 64 -4.71 1.28 -3.49
C GLY A 64 -5.34 -0.11 -3.45
N VAL A 65 -6.56 -0.23 -2.93
CA VAL A 65 -7.33 -1.49 -2.99
C VAL A 65 -7.60 -1.91 -4.43
N LYS A 66 -8.00 -0.97 -5.32
CA LYS A 66 -8.16 -1.24 -6.76
C LYS A 66 -6.83 -1.67 -7.40
N GLY A 67 -5.74 -0.96 -7.10
CA GLY A 67 -4.40 -1.27 -7.61
C GLY A 67 -3.95 -2.69 -7.26
N LEU A 68 -4.04 -3.07 -5.99
CA LEU A 68 -3.68 -4.40 -5.52
C LEU A 68 -4.57 -5.50 -6.11
N ARG A 69 -5.87 -5.22 -6.34
CA ARG A 69 -6.78 -6.15 -7.01
C ARG A 69 -6.37 -6.36 -8.47
N VAL A 70 -6.14 -5.28 -9.22
CA VAL A 70 -5.71 -5.35 -10.62
C VAL A 70 -4.37 -6.06 -10.76
N LEU A 71 -3.40 -5.80 -9.87
CA LEU A 71 -2.13 -6.52 -9.84
C LEU A 71 -2.31 -8.02 -9.61
N SER A 72 -3.18 -8.41 -8.66
CA SER A 72 -3.51 -9.82 -8.44
C SER A 72 -4.11 -10.48 -9.69
N GLU A 73 -5.08 -9.82 -10.31
CA GLU A 73 -5.80 -10.32 -11.49
C GLU A 73 -4.91 -10.42 -12.73
N LYS A 74 -4.09 -9.40 -13.01
CA LYS A 74 -3.24 -9.37 -14.20
C LYS A 74 -2.00 -10.26 -14.09
N THR A 75 -1.34 -10.23 -12.93
CA THR A 75 -0.07 -10.94 -12.77
C THR A 75 -0.24 -12.41 -12.39
N GLN A 76 -1.37 -12.77 -11.77
CA GLN A 76 -1.63 -14.11 -11.22
C GLN A 76 -0.56 -14.59 -10.21
N ALA A 77 0.25 -13.66 -9.69
CA ALA A 77 1.31 -13.97 -8.72
C ALA A 77 0.78 -14.25 -7.32
N PHE A 78 -0.39 -13.67 -6.99
CA PHE A 78 -1.02 -13.80 -5.68
C PHE A 78 -2.54 -13.70 -5.77
N ASP A 79 -3.22 -14.19 -4.72
CA ASP A 79 -4.61 -13.87 -4.42
C ASP A 79 -4.65 -12.92 -3.24
N ALA A 80 -5.50 -11.89 -3.30
CA ALA A 80 -5.66 -10.90 -2.26
C ALA A 80 -7.02 -11.00 -1.58
N THR A 81 -7.02 -11.16 -0.25
CA THR A 81 -8.20 -10.99 0.60
C THR A 81 -8.16 -9.60 1.22
N PHE A 82 -9.18 -8.80 1.00
CA PHE A 82 -9.27 -7.43 1.52
C PHE A 82 -10.13 -7.38 2.78
N THR A 83 -9.65 -6.69 3.81
CA THR A 83 -10.38 -6.53 5.08
C THR A 83 -10.17 -5.15 5.70
N ILE A 84 -11.16 -4.72 6.46
CA ILE A 84 -11.08 -3.59 7.39
C ILE A 84 -11.23 -4.05 8.85
N GLU A 85 -11.33 -5.37 9.07
CA GLU A 85 -11.59 -5.97 10.37
C GLU A 85 -10.31 -6.58 10.96
N THR A 86 -10.07 -6.33 12.25
CA THR A 86 -8.89 -6.85 12.95
C THR A 86 -9.03 -8.31 13.38
N LYS A 87 -10.23 -8.88 13.34
CA LYS A 87 -10.48 -10.28 13.75
C LYS A 87 -9.70 -11.33 12.93
N GLU A 88 -9.33 -10.99 11.68
CA GLU A 88 -8.54 -11.87 10.82
C GLU A 88 -7.08 -12.03 11.32
N PHE A 89 -6.62 -11.10 12.17
CA PHE A 89 -5.24 -11.06 12.67
C PHE A 89 -5.06 -11.87 13.96
N SER A 90 -5.60 -13.08 14.00
CA SER A 90 -5.32 -14.09 15.01
C SER A 90 -4.27 -15.07 14.50
N THR A 91 -3.64 -15.82 15.39
CA THR A 91 -2.69 -16.89 15.00
C THR A 91 -3.33 -17.88 14.03
N GLU A 92 -4.60 -18.25 14.25
CA GLU A 92 -5.33 -19.17 13.36
C GLU A 92 -5.70 -18.50 12.03
N GLY A 93 -6.25 -17.27 12.09
CA GLY A 93 -6.66 -16.53 10.91
C GLY A 93 -5.52 -16.26 9.92
N LEU A 94 -4.31 -16.02 10.43
CA LEU A 94 -3.14 -15.73 9.61
C LEU A 94 -2.51 -16.97 8.95
N LYS A 95 -2.76 -18.20 9.41
CA LYS A 95 -2.11 -19.41 8.90
C LYS A 95 -2.22 -19.59 7.38
N LYS A 96 -3.35 -19.22 6.80
CA LYS A 96 -3.62 -19.38 5.36
C LYS A 96 -2.87 -18.38 4.47
N TYR A 97 -2.28 -17.32 5.03
CA TYR A 97 -1.61 -16.28 4.27
C TYR A 97 -0.09 -16.47 4.21
N ASP A 98 0.51 -15.96 3.13
CA ASP A 98 1.96 -15.89 2.93
C ASP A 98 2.51 -14.50 3.27
N ALA A 99 1.66 -13.46 3.17
CA ALA A 99 2.00 -12.08 3.48
C ALA A 99 0.78 -11.28 4.00
N ILE A 100 1.06 -10.20 4.70
CA ILE A 100 0.09 -9.17 5.06
C ILE A 100 0.51 -7.83 4.47
N ILE A 101 -0.46 -7.06 3.98
CA ILE A 101 -0.28 -5.70 3.48
C ILE A 101 -1.05 -4.74 4.37
N PHE A 102 -0.40 -3.67 4.81
CA PHE A 102 -1.03 -2.53 5.46
C PHE A 102 -1.04 -1.35 4.48
N ASN A 103 -2.24 -1.02 4.00
CA ASN A 103 -2.47 0.02 3.00
C ASN A 103 -2.96 1.30 3.68
N ASN A 104 -2.05 2.26 3.92
CA ASN A 104 -2.35 3.56 4.54
C ASN A 104 -3.07 3.46 5.91
N THR A 105 -2.57 2.60 6.79
CA THR A 105 -3.17 2.28 8.11
C THR A 105 -2.65 3.20 9.21
N THR A 106 -3.06 4.47 9.21
CA THR A 106 -2.67 5.44 10.26
C THR A 106 -3.04 4.97 11.65
N HIS A 107 -2.17 5.25 12.63
CA HIS A 107 -2.36 4.92 14.05
C HIS A 107 -2.73 3.46 14.30
N VAL A 108 -1.98 2.56 13.70
CA VAL A 108 -2.21 1.10 13.73
C VAL A 108 -2.37 0.56 15.17
N GLN A 109 -1.68 1.14 16.15
CA GLN A 109 -1.78 0.75 17.56
C GLN A 109 -3.17 0.98 18.17
N LYS A 110 -3.98 1.88 17.57
CA LYS A 110 -5.37 2.12 18.01
C LYS A 110 -6.33 1.09 17.41
N ALA A 111 -6.00 0.51 16.26
CA ALA A 111 -6.79 -0.55 15.64
C ALA A 111 -6.55 -1.90 16.32
N PHE A 112 -5.30 -2.20 16.63
CA PHE A 112 -4.87 -3.45 17.25
C PHE A 112 -4.64 -3.25 18.75
N THR A 113 -5.73 -3.24 19.53
CA THR A 113 -5.70 -3.05 20.99
C THR A 113 -5.34 -4.34 21.73
N GLU A 114 -5.73 -5.49 21.19
CA GLU A 114 -5.53 -6.79 21.79
C GLU A 114 -4.09 -7.26 21.62
N LYS A 115 -3.43 -7.58 22.74
CA LYS A 115 -2.05 -8.10 22.73
C LYS A 115 -1.92 -9.37 21.89
N SER A 116 -2.91 -10.25 21.93
CA SER A 116 -2.94 -11.50 21.16
C SER A 116 -2.87 -11.26 19.64
N GLN A 117 -3.53 -10.23 19.14
CA GLN A 117 -3.47 -9.84 17.71
C GLN A 117 -2.11 -9.24 17.35
N ARG A 118 -1.56 -8.38 18.21
CA ARG A 118 -0.21 -7.82 18.04
C ARG A 118 0.84 -8.91 17.98
N ASP A 119 0.79 -9.84 18.94
CA ASP A 119 1.69 -10.99 18.98
C ASP A 119 1.54 -11.89 17.75
N ALA A 120 0.30 -12.12 17.30
CA ALA A 120 0.03 -12.92 16.11
C ALA A 120 0.67 -12.31 14.85
N ILE A 121 0.55 -11.00 14.64
CA ILE A 121 1.18 -10.28 13.53
C ILE A 121 2.70 -10.43 13.59
N LEU A 122 3.31 -10.11 14.73
CA LEU A 122 4.77 -10.15 14.88
C LEU A 122 5.32 -11.57 14.71
N ASN A 123 4.65 -12.56 15.30
CA ASN A 123 5.05 -13.96 15.19
C ASN A 123 4.86 -14.52 13.77
N PHE A 124 3.79 -14.11 13.07
CA PHE A 124 3.58 -14.45 11.67
C PHE A 124 4.81 -14.08 10.82
N ILE A 125 5.31 -12.86 10.99
CA ILE A 125 6.47 -12.38 10.25
C ILE A 125 7.75 -13.05 10.76
N LYS A 126 8.00 -13.07 12.09
CA LYS A 126 9.20 -13.71 12.69
C LYS A 126 9.37 -15.17 12.25
N ASN A 127 8.28 -15.87 11.99
CA ASN A 127 8.27 -17.28 11.56
C ASN A 127 8.42 -17.48 10.04
N GLY A 128 8.78 -16.43 9.27
CA GLY A 128 9.16 -16.58 7.86
C GLY A 128 8.16 -16.06 6.84
N LYS A 129 7.08 -15.40 7.29
CA LYS A 129 6.11 -14.74 6.41
C LYS A 129 6.54 -13.31 6.09
N ALA A 130 5.76 -12.59 5.27
CA ALA A 130 6.11 -11.24 4.85
C ALA A 130 5.13 -10.18 5.36
N PHE A 131 5.68 -8.99 5.58
CA PHE A 131 4.93 -7.75 5.81
C PHE A 131 5.23 -6.75 4.70
N ILE A 132 4.21 -6.05 4.23
CA ILE A 132 4.32 -4.96 3.26
C ILE A 132 3.55 -3.77 3.82
N GLY A 133 4.22 -2.61 3.90
CA GLY A 133 3.62 -1.36 4.36
C GLY A 133 3.66 -0.29 3.28
N PHE A 134 2.52 0.35 3.02
CA PHE A 134 2.43 1.51 2.14
C PHE A 134 2.17 2.76 2.96
N HIS A 135 2.96 3.80 2.71
CA HIS A 135 2.81 5.17 3.21
C HIS A 135 2.50 5.20 4.72
N ALA A 136 1.26 5.50 5.09
CA ALA A 136 0.86 5.64 6.49
C ALA A 136 0.87 4.32 7.30
N ALA A 137 1.34 3.22 6.75
CA ALA A 137 1.63 2.03 7.54
C ALA A 137 2.73 2.29 8.59
N SER A 138 3.61 3.28 8.40
CA SER A 138 4.59 3.71 9.39
C SER A 138 4.07 4.78 10.38
N ASP A 139 2.86 5.31 10.15
CA ASP A 139 2.22 6.26 11.06
C ASP A 139 1.52 5.51 12.20
N GLY A 140 2.30 5.09 13.17
CA GLY A 140 1.82 4.37 14.33
C GLY A 140 2.89 3.50 14.99
N GLY A 141 2.47 2.75 16.00
CA GLY A 141 3.35 1.97 16.85
C GLY A 141 3.69 2.73 18.12
N LEU A 142 4.53 3.70 18.04
CA LEU A 142 4.98 4.47 19.21
C LEU A 142 3.88 5.36 19.83
N PRO A 143 3.91 5.50 21.18
CA PRO A 143 4.72 4.72 22.12
C PRO A 143 4.08 3.37 22.53
N GLN A 144 2.85 3.06 22.08
CA GLN A 144 2.04 1.95 22.60
C GLN A 144 2.37 0.58 21.99
N TRP A 145 3.10 0.54 20.90
CA TRP A 145 3.48 -0.70 20.22
C TRP A 145 4.88 -0.57 19.59
N GLN A 146 5.90 -0.52 20.47
CA GLN A 146 7.31 -0.37 20.05
C GLN A 146 7.73 -1.47 19.07
N GLU A 147 7.30 -2.72 19.32
CA GLU A 147 7.70 -3.86 18.50
C GLU A 147 7.20 -3.76 17.05
N TYR A 148 6.09 -3.04 16.83
CA TYR A 148 5.62 -2.74 15.46
C TYR A 148 6.58 -1.78 14.76
N THR A 149 7.01 -0.73 15.45
CA THR A 149 8.00 0.22 14.94
C THR A 149 9.33 -0.47 14.64
N ASP A 150 9.77 -1.35 15.55
CA ASP A 150 10.98 -2.16 15.35
C ASP A 150 10.84 -3.11 14.16
N MET A 151 9.66 -3.67 13.93
CA MET A 151 9.37 -4.55 12.81
C MET A 151 9.39 -3.80 11.48
N ILE A 152 8.65 -2.70 11.36
CA ILE A 152 8.54 -1.95 10.11
C ILE A 152 9.82 -1.17 9.78
N GLY A 153 10.60 -0.76 10.80
CA GLY A 153 11.90 -0.14 10.65
C GLY A 153 11.95 1.37 10.86
N GLY A 154 10.85 2.01 11.21
CA GLY A 154 10.77 3.44 11.51
C GLY A 154 9.35 3.87 11.82
N CYS A 155 9.20 5.02 12.49
CA CYS A 155 7.92 5.61 12.83
C CYS A 155 7.83 7.02 12.24
N PHE A 156 6.71 7.36 11.64
CA PHE A 156 6.41 8.69 11.12
C PHE A 156 6.75 9.80 12.11
N ASP A 157 7.42 10.85 11.62
CA ASP A 157 7.79 12.05 12.40
C ASP A 157 7.58 13.36 11.62
N GLY A 158 6.62 13.38 10.73
CA GLY A 158 6.26 14.54 9.92
C GLY A 158 6.51 14.34 8.43
N HIS A 159 6.01 15.29 7.62
CA HIS A 159 6.05 15.25 6.15
C HIS A 159 6.41 16.62 5.56
N PRO A 160 7.68 17.05 5.64
CA PRO A 160 8.10 18.35 5.08
C PRO A 160 7.85 18.44 3.58
N TRP A 161 7.95 17.31 2.88
CA TRP A 161 7.73 17.16 1.45
C TRP A 161 6.28 16.74 1.20
N ASN A 162 5.40 17.74 1.07
CA ASN A 162 3.95 17.52 0.98
C ASN A 162 3.50 16.96 -0.38
N ALA A 163 2.26 16.44 -0.41
CA ALA A 163 1.65 15.78 -1.56
C ALA A 163 1.54 16.64 -2.84
N GLY A 164 1.55 17.97 -2.71
CA GLY A 164 1.45 18.90 -3.84
C GLY A 164 2.78 19.19 -4.53
N GLY A 165 3.90 18.77 -3.93
CA GLY A 165 5.23 18.96 -4.49
C GLY A 165 5.65 17.87 -5.45
N LYS A 166 6.72 18.16 -6.22
CA LYS A 166 7.43 17.18 -7.03
C LYS A 166 8.85 17.07 -6.49
N TRP A 167 9.23 15.92 -5.99
CA TRP A 167 10.43 15.72 -5.21
C TRP A 167 11.46 14.87 -5.96
N PRO A 168 12.76 15.12 -5.77
CA PRO A 168 13.83 14.32 -6.35
C PRO A 168 14.13 13.10 -5.49
N PHE A 169 14.28 11.97 -6.15
CA PHE A 169 14.64 10.70 -5.53
C PHE A 169 15.86 10.09 -6.20
N PHE A 170 16.59 9.28 -5.45
CA PHE A 170 17.66 8.44 -5.97
C PHE A 170 17.45 7.00 -5.53
N ILE A 171 17.86 6.07 -6.38
CA ILE A 171 17.76 4.65 -6.14
C ILE A 171 19.10 4.14 -5.59
N GLU A 172 19.10 3.72 -4.33
CA GLU A 172 20.32 3.20 -3.70
C GLU A 172 20.67 1.79 -4.15
N ASP A 173 19.68 1.01 -4.57
CA ASP A 173 19.85 -0.39 -4.96
C ASP A 173 19.08 -0.73 -6.24
N LEU A 174 19.62 -0.29 -7.38
CA LEU A 174 19.07 -0.60 -8.70
C LEU A 174 18.97 -2.10 -9.01
N LYS A 175 19.85 -2.90 -8.40
CA LYS A 175 19.89 -4.35 -8.65
C LYS A 175 18.85 -5.13 -7.84
N HIS A 176 18.21 -4.48 -6.87
CA HIS A 176 17.17 -5.16 -6.09
C HIS A 176 15.94 -5.44 -6.97
N PRO A 177 15.35 -6.66 -6.90
CA PRO A 177 14.20 -7.01 -7.74
C PRO A 177 13.01 -6.05 -7.67
N VAL A 178 12.78 -5.41 -6.54
CA VAL A 178 11.72 -4.40 -6.33
C VAL A 178 11.95 -3.14 -7.19
N ASN A 179 13.21 -2.83 -7.53
CA ASN A 179 13.56 -1.63 -8.30
C ASN A 179 13.75 -1.89 -9.81
N GLN A 180 13.45 -3.09 -10.31
CA GLN A 180 13.66 -3.46 -11.73
C GLN A 180 12.88 -2.59 -12.73
N ALA A 181 11.82 -1.93 -12.29
CA ALA A 181 11.03 -1.04 -13.14
C ALA A 181 11.65 0.33 -13.37
N PHE A 182 12.62 0.72 -12.56
CA PHE A 182 13.33 1.99 -12.71
C PHE A 182 14.48 1.80 -13.71
N GLN A 183 14.56 2.68 -14.70
CA GLN A 183 15.58 2.64 -15.74
C GLN A 183 16.80 3.51 -15.40
N GLU A 184 16.58 4.53 -14.57
CA GLU A 184 17.56 5.51 -14.12
C GLU A 184 17.71 5.46 -12.62
N ASP A 185 18.85 5.88 -12.11
CA ASP A 185 19.15 5.93 -10.67
C ASP A 185 18.58 7.17 -9.97
N GLU A 186 18.07 8.15 -10.73
CA GLU A 186 17.37 9.33 -10.23
C GLU A 186 16.04 9.53 -10.93
N PHE A 187 15.05 10.05 -10.20
CA PHE A 187 13.75 10.41 -10.78
C PHE A 187 13.03 11.50 -9.99
N MET A 188 12.08 12.18 -10.63
CA MET A 188 11.20 13.16 -10.01
C MET A 188 9.79 12.59 -9.88
N PHE A 189 9.21 12.66 -8.70
CA PHE A 189 7.85 12.18 -8.48
C PHE A 189 7.06 13.05 -7.50
N SER A 190 5.72 13.07 -7.64
CA SER A 190 4.82 13.82 -6.77
C SER A 190 4.11 12.89 -5.81
N ASP A 191 4.53 12.91 -4.56
CA ASP A 191 3.84 12.24 -3.46
C ASP A 191 4.18 12.95 -2.14
N GLU A 192 3.52 12.60 -1.05
CA GLU A 192 3.87 13.08 0.28
C GLU A 192 4.97 12.19 0.87
N ILE A 193 6.07 12.82 1.30
CA ILE A 193 7.22 12.08 1.82
C ILE A 193 7.42 12.35 3.30
N TYR A 194 7.52 11.27 4.05
CA TYR A 194 7.74 11.25 5.47
C TYR A 194 9.22 11.35 5.83
N GLN A 195 9.47 11.94 6.97
CA GLN A 195 10.67 11.69 7.76
C GLN A 195 10.31 10.78 8.93
N TYR A 196 11.32 10.11 9.47
CA TYR A 196 11.11 9.07 10.47
C TYR A 196 11.91 9.33 11.73
N LYS A 197 11.35 8.93 12.87
CA LYS A 197 12.05 8.71 14.13
C LYS A 197 12.16 7.21 14.40
N SER A 198 13.05 6.85 15.35
CA SER A 198 13.26 5.46 15.75
C SER A 198 13.60 4.54 14.58
N TYR A 199 14.34 5.05 13.58
CA TYR A 199 14.89 4.24 12.53
C TYR A 199 16.41 4.11 12.67
N ASP A 200 16.92 2.96 12.28
CA ASP A 200 18.34 2.64 12.31
C ASP A 200 18.75 2.13 10.92
N ARG A 201 19.44 2.99 10.17
CA ARG A 201 19.86 2.71 8.79
C ARG A 201 20.68 1.42 8.70
N SER A 202 21.48 1.10 9.71
CA SER A 202 22.31 -0.12 9.71
C SER A 202 21.50 -1.42 9.70
N LYS A 203 20.22 -1.35 10.07
CA LYS A 203 19.28 -2.48 10.10
C LYS A 203 18.35 -2.52 8.88
N LEU A 204 18.47 -1.56 7.97
CA LEU A 204 17.63 -1.42 6.80
C LEU A 204 18.49 -1.52 5.54
N ARG A 205 18.00 -2.21 4.52
CA ARG A 205 18.52 -2.12 3.16
C ARG A 205 17.65 -1.11 2.43
N ILE A 206 18.17 0.12 2.31
CA ILE A 206 17.45 1.20 1.65
C ILE A 206 17.42 0.92 0.15
N LEU A 207 16.26 1.11 -0.45
CA LEU A 207 16.03 0.92 -1.88
C LEU A 207 15.96 2.26 -2.61
N ILE A 208 15.26 3.24 -1.99
CA ILE A 208 15.05 4.58 -2.54
C ILE A 208 15.24 5.58 -1.41
N GLY A 209 16.00 6.64 -1.66
CA GLY A 209 16.16 7.81 -0.81
C GLY A 209 15.63 9.07 -1.46
N LEU A 210 15.27 10.06 -0.63
CA LEU A 210 14.97 11.41 -1.09
C LEU A 210 16.29 12.19 -1.22
N ASP A 211 16.50 12.85 -2.35
CA ASP A 211 17.62 13.77 -2.54
C ASP A 211 17.27 15.15 -1.92
N SER A 212 17.48 15.24 -0.62
CA SER A 212 17.16 16.45 0.14
C SER A 212 18.02 17.66 -0.22
N VAL A 213 19.15 17.45 -0.89
CA VAL A 213 20.03 18.54 -1.35
C VAL A 213 19.43 19.26 -2.56
N LYS A 214 18.69 18.53 -3.40
CA LYS A 214 18.01 19.07 -4.58
C LYS A 214 16.60 19.62 -4.27
N THR A 215 16.22 19.77 -3.00
CA THR A 215 14.92 20.38 -2.60
C THR A 215 15.12 21.61 -1.74
N ASP A 216 14.15 22.52 -1.76
CA ASP A 216 14.08 23.71 -0.91
C ASP A 216 13.54 23.41 0.50
N LYS A 217 13.11 22.16 0.75
CA LYS A 217 12.55 21.70 2.02
C LYS A 217 13.59 20.99 2.86
N LYS A 218 13.54 21.25 4.15
CA LYS A 218 14.42 20.62 5.13
C LYS A 218 13.60 19.76 6.09
N GLY A 219 14.07 18.56 6.33
CA GLY A 219 13.60 17.70 7.41
C GLY A 219 14.44 17.86 8.67
N LYS A 220 14.26 16.95 9.62
CA LYS A 220 14.92 16.96 10.94
C LYS A 220 16.25 16.18 10.98
N SER A 221 16.58 15.44 9.91
CA SER A 221 17.82 14.66 9.88
C SER A 221 19.06 15.56 9.82
N GLU A 222 19.95 15.41 10.77
CA GLU A 222 21.24 16.14 10.80
C GLU A 222 22.18 15.70 9.67
N THR A 223 22.00 14.48 9.17
CA THR A 223 22.82 13.89 8.10
C THR A 223 22.20 14.01 6.72
N ASN A 224 21.04 14.67 6.60
CA ASN A 224 20.23 14.72 5.38
C ASN A 224 19.83 13.35 4.82
N ASP A 225 19.77 12.33 5.67
CA ASP A 225 19.38 10.98 5.31
C ASP A 225 17.85 10.80 5.47
N TYR A 226 17.17 10.58 4.35
CA TYR A 226 15.72 10.44 4.28
C TYR A 226 15.34 9.23 3.43
N PRO A 227 15.32 8.02 4.03
CA PRO A 227 14.91 6.81 3.33
C PRO A 227 13.43 6.88 2.97
N VAL A 228 13.08 6.43 1.76
CA VAL A 228 11.71 6.44 1.23
C VAL A 228 11.17 5.04 1.08
N SER A 229 12.02 4.10 0.67
CA SER A 229 11.65 2.69 0.54
C SER A 229 12.78 1.81 1.02
N TRP A 230 12.44 0.71 1.71
CA TRP A 230 13.41 -0.23 2.23
C TRP A 230 12.88 -1.65 2.37
N VAL A 231 13.82 -2.58 2.49
CA VAL A 231 13.57 -3.94 2.92
C VAL A 231 14.42 -4.28 4.14
N ARG A 232 13.94 -5.21 4.95
CA ARG A 232 14.69 -5.77 6.07
C ARG A 232 14.23 -7.17 6.40
N SER A 233 15.08 -7.90 7.12
CA SER A 233 14.70 -9.13 7.78
C SER A 233 14.10 -8.84 9.15
N TYR A 234 13.10 -9.61 9.56
CA TYR A 234 12.54 -9.59 10.90
C TYR A 234 12.31 -11.03 11.37
N GLY A 235 13.22 -11.53 12.20
CA GLY A 235 13.33 -12.97 12.46
C GLY A 235 13.66 -13.73 11.17
N LYS A 236 12.87 -14.75 10.82
CA LYS A 236 12.98 -15.50 9.55
C LYS A 236 12.20 -14.86 8.41
N GLY A 237 11.40 -13.83 8.69
CA GLY A 237 10.54 -13.15 7.72
C GLY A 237 11.16 -11.94 7.08
N ARG A 238 10.37 -11.30 6.23
CA ARG A 238 10.80 -10.15 5.43
C ARG A 238 9.78 -9.03 5.55
N VAL A 239 10.30 -7.82 5.60
CA VAL A 239 9.51 -6.59 5.61
C VAL A 239 9.90 -5.77 4.39
N PHE A 240 8.92 -5.29 3.66
CA PHE A 240 9.05 -4.24 2.67
C PHE A 240 8.20 -3.06 3.10
N TYR A 241 8.78 -1.88 3.04
CA TYR A 241 8.06 -0.63 3.24
C TYR A 241 8.38 0.34 2.12
N THR A 242 7.37 1.04 1.64
CA THR A 242 7.53 2.20 0.76
C THR A 242 6.67 3.35 1.26
N ASN A 243 7.24 4.55 1.26
CA ASN A 243 6.51 5.77 1.62
C ASN A 243 5.49 6.19 0.55
N PHE A 244 5.67 5.75 -0.67
CA PHE A 244 4.76 6.11 -1.75
C PHE A 244 3.35 5.56 -1.50
N GLY A 245 2.33 6.32 -1.93
CA GLY A 245 0.93 5.91 -1.81
C GLY A 245 -0.02 6.94 -1.20
N HIS A 246 0.45 8.16 -0.85
CA HIS A 246 -0.43 9.25 -0.44
C HIS A 246 -1.28 9.71 -1.61
N ASN A 247 -0.65 9.99 -2.74
CA ASN A 247 -1.33 10.43 -3.94
C ASN A 247 -1.94 9.24 -4.69
N LYS A 248 -3.16 9.42 -5.20
CA LYS A 248 -3.80 8.41 -6.04
C LYS A 248 -2.98 8.07 -7.28
N ALA A 249 -2.25 9.06 -7.82
CA ALA A 249 -1.42 8.90 -9.02
C ALA A 249 -0.34 7.83 -8.89
N THR A 250 0.15 7.57 -7.69
CA THR A 250 1.07 6.48 -7.39
C THR A 250 0.53 5.13 -7.89
N TRP A 251 -0.78 4.91 -7.75
CA TRP A 251 -1.47 3.65 -8.08
C TRP A 251 -1.81 3.46 -9.56
N TRP A 252 -1.45 4.41 -10.42
CA TRP A 252 -1.52 4.27 -11.90
C TRP A 252 -0.26 4.78 -12.60
N THR A 253 0.86 4.84 -11.88
CA THR A 253 2.17 5.10 -12.45
C THR A 253 2.89 3.77 -12.64
N PRO A 254 3.27 3.38 -13.89
CA PRO A 254 3.74 2.04 -14.21
C PRO A 254 4.91 1.56 -13.34
N PHE A 255 5.96 2.37 -13.19
CA PHE A 255 7.12 1.98 -12.37
C PHE A 255 6.81 1.89 -10.87
N MET A 256 5.83 2.67 -10.36
CA MET A 256 5.38 2.59 -8.97
C MET A 256 4.56 1.32 -8.71
N LEU A 257 3.75 0.87 -9.68
CA LEU A 257 3.00 -0.39 -9.55
C LEU A 257 3.89 -1.63 -9.64
N GLN A 258 5.08 -1.50 -10.18
CA GLN A 258 6.06 -2.59 -10.28
C GLN A 258 7.07 -2.57 -9.13
N HIS A 259 7.21 -1.43 -8.43
CA HIS A 259 7.96 -1.26 -7.20
C HIS A 259 7.19 -1.86 -6.02
#